data_9fc2ad3f831e1dd5bbedf6effa6a3c6c
#
_entry.id   9fc2ad3f831e1dd5bbedf6effa6a3c6c
#
_cell.length_a   1.000
_cell.length_b   1.000
_cell.length_c   1.000
_cell.angle_alpha   90.00
_cell.angle_beta   90.00
_cell.angle_gamma   90.00
#
_symmetry.space_group_name_H-M   'P 1'
#
loop_
_entity.id
_entity.type
_entity.pdbx_description
1 polymer ?
#
loop_
_entity_poly.entity_id
_entity_poly.type
_entity_poly.pdbx_seq_one_letter_code
_entity_poly.pdbx_strand_id
1 'polypeptide(L)'
;NTIEWHSPNYTPNSGEGSDLATVGIGCSDETLEEGIVYFNRANLYGVGGIPHLQWNGVDEIVGAGSPWWDRYDDYYPLVVDYSNQQTPYDIEIAGAYISGDPSVPYEITVTQGGGSPGENMALEIVVAEDSIYSFWSSPSVYHYTRNVSRNYLTYHDECKNILELSNGESQIFSGSFEISD
;
A
#
# COMPACT_ATOMS: atom_id res chain seq x y z
N ASN A 1 2.91 -1.14 -9.08
CA ASN A 1 2.49 0.05 -8.35
C ASN A 1 3.22 0.09 -7.01
N THR A 2 3.62 1.28 -6.56
CA THR A 2 4.20 1.51 -5.24
C THR A 2 3.11 2.05 -4.32
N ILE A 3 3.20 1.73 -3.03
CA ILE A 3 2.37 2.34 -1.99
C ILE A 3 3.32 3.05 -1.04
N GLU A 4 3.04 4.32 -0.72
CA GLU A 4 3.80 5.11 0.23
C GLU A 4 3.16 5.06 1.62
N TRP A 5 3.97 4.72 2.60
CA TRP A 5 3.61 4.71 4.02
C TRP A 5 4.41 5.80 4.72
N HIS A 6 3.74 6.77 5.30
CA HIS A 6 4.39 7.92 5.91
C HIS A 6 4.54 7.75 7.42
N SER A 7 5.76 8.05 7.91
CA SER A 7 6.06 7.99 9.33
C SER A 7 5.45 9.18 10.08
N PRO A 8 4.72 8.96 11.19
CA PRO A 8 4.13 10.03 11.99
C PRO A 8 5.17 10.92 12.67
N ASN A 9 6.44 10.51 12.69
CA ASN A 9 7.52 11.28 13.34
C ASN A 9 7.96 12.51 12.56
N TYR A 10 7.46 12.70 11.34
CA TYR A 10 7.89 13.79 10.45
C TYR A 10 6.71 14.72 10.10
N THR A 11 6.19 15.40 11.12
CA THR A 11 5.20 16.45 10.95
C THR A 11 5.80 17.66 10.19
N PRO A 12 5.02 18.40 9.39
CA PRO A 12 3.56 18.28 9.21
C PRO A 12 3.14 17.20 8.19
N ASN A 13 4.07 16.47 7.61
CA ASN A 13 3.79 15.65 6.42
C ASN A 13 3.05 14.34 6.73
N SER A 14 3.16 13.85 7.95
CA SER A 14 2.67 12.51 8.29
C SER A 14 2.14 12.36 9.74
N GLY A 15 2.12 13.44 10.50
CA GLY A 15 1.52 13.46 11.83
C GLY A 15 -0.01 13.49 11.79
N GLU A 16 -0.63 13.44 12.97
CA GLU A 16 -2.08 13.53 13.10
C GLU A 16 -2.65 14.76 12.36
N GLY A 17 -3.68 14.55 11.55
CA GLY A 17 -4.26 15.56 10.67
C GLY A 17 -3.39 15.91 9.46
N SER A 18 -2.32 15.15 9.20
CA SER A 18 -1.53 15.30 8.00
C SER A 18 -2.26 14.75 6.77
N ASP A 19 -2.10 15.46 5.64
CA ASP A 19 -2.59 15.00 4.34
C ASP A 19 -1.97 13.66 3.89
N LEU A 20 -0.90 13.21 4.56
CA LEU A 20 -0.18 11.99 4.22
C LEU A 20 -0.41 10.85 5.23
N ALA A 21 -1.27 11.03 6.21
CA ALA A 21 -1.56 9.98 7.18
C ALA A 21 -2.43 8.85 6.60
N THR A 22 -2.20 7.63 7.06
CA THR A 22 -3.16 6.53 6.90
C THR A 22 -4.25 6.69 7.95
N VAL A 23 -5.48 6.97 7.53
CA VAL A 23 -6.58 7.38 8.40
C VAL A 23 -7.64 6.31 8.62
N GLY A 24 -7.61 5.23 7.86
CA GLY A 24 -8.60 4.14 7.94
C GLY A 24 -7.96 2.77 8.03
N ILE A 25 -8.62 1.85 8.74
CA ILE A 25 -8.17 0.47 8.97
C ILE A 25 -9.24 -0.61 8.72
N GLY A 26 -10.08 -0.38 7.75
CA GLY A 26 -10.98 -1.44 7.25
C GLY A 26 -12.21 -1.69 8.09
N CYS A 27 -12.45 -2.94 8.46
CA CYS A 27 -13.71 -3.45 9.02
C CYS A 27 -13.92 -3.17 10.51
N SER A 28 -13.05 -2.43 11.15
CA SER A 28 -13.12 -2.09 12.56
C SER A 28 -13.51 -0.63 12.77
N ASP A 29 -14.36 -0.38 13.76
CA ASP A 29 -14.69 0.97 14.24
C ASP A 29 -13.64 1.51 15.25
N GLU A 30 -12.51 0.83 15.39
CA GLU A 30 -11.46 1.26 16.29
C GLU A 30 -10.83 2.58 15.85
N THR A 31 -10.66 3.49 16.79
CA THR A 31 -9.87 4.70 16.57
C THR A 31 -8.41 4.32 16.42
N LEU A 32 -7.81 4.67 15.30
CA LEU A 32 -6.39 4.47 15.08
C LEU A 32 -5.55 5.27 16.08
N GLU A 33 -4.62 4.59 16.74
CA GLU A 33 -3.48 5.31 17.30
C GLU A 33 -2.63 5.86 16.16
N GLU A 34 -2.20 7.11 16.29
CA GLU A 34 -1.39 7.77 15.26
C GLU A 34 -0.19 6.91 14.85
N GLY A 35 -0.11 6.65 13.55
CA GLY A 35 0.99 5.91 12.96
C GLY A 35 1.02 4.41 13.22
N ILE A 36 0.00 3.81 13.85
CA ILE A 36 0.02 2.37 14.16
C ILE A 36 0.24 1.51 12.91
N VAL A 37 -0.39 1.85 11.79
CA VAL A 37 -0.24 1.12 10.52
C VAL A 37 1.19 1.24 10.01
N TYR A 38 1.77 2.43 10.06
CA TYR A 38 3.16 2.63 9.68
C TYR A 38 4.10 1.80 10.56
N PHE A 39 3.96 1.85 11.88
CA PHE A 39 4.84 1.13 12.80
C PHE A 39 4.74 -0.39 12.63
N ASN A 40 3.55 -0.92 12.41
CA ASN A 40 3.38 -2.35 12.16
C ASN A 40 4.02 -2.77 10.84
N ARG A 41 3.86 -1.99 9.77
CA ARG A 41 4.54 -2.23 8.50
C ARG A 41 6.06 -2.08 8.62
N ALA A 42 6.53 -1.06 9.31
CA ALA A 42 7.95 -0.85 9.56
C ALA A 42 8.58 -2.01 10.35
N ASN A 43 7.89 -2.52 11.37
CA ASN A 43 8.33 -3.68 12.14
C ASN A 43 8.35 -4.95 11.29
N LEU A 44 7.32 -5.18 10.44
CA LEU A 44 7.25 -6.34 9.56
C LEU A 44 8.46 -6.44 8.63
N TYR A 45 8.89 -5.30 8.10
CA TYR A 45 10.02 -5.23 7.16
C TYR A 45 11.35 -4.81 7.80
N GLY A 46 11.41 -4.69 9.12
CA GLY A 46 12.64 -4.33 9.82
C GLY A 46 13.19 -2.94 9.48
N VAL A 47 12.30 -1.97 9.20
CA VAL A 47 12.68 -0.62 8.77
C VAL A 47 13.51 0.08 9.83
N GLY A 48 14.82 0.19 9.59
CA GLY A 48 15.78 0.85 10.50
C GLY A 48 16.09 2.31 10.16
N GLY A 49 15.57 2.81 9.04
CA GLY A 49 15.82 4.18 8.58
C GLY A 49 14.94 4.53 7.39
N ILE A 50 14.80 5.82 7.09
CA ILE A 50 14.00 6.33 5.97
C ILE A 50 14.81 7.29 5.09
N PRO A 51 14.50 7.40 3.79
CA PRO A 51 13.54 6.56 3.06
C PRO A 51 13.95 5.09 3.01
N HIS A 52 12.98 4.19 3.01
CA HIS A 52 13.16 2.75 2.90
C HIS A 52 12.23 2.21 1.82
N LEU A 53 12.78 1.56 0.83
CA LEU A 53 12.03 0.88 -0.22
C LEU A 53 12.10 -0.62 0.02
N GLN A 54 10.93 -1.26 -0.02
CA GLN A 54 10.78 -2.70 0.06
C GLN A 54 10.27 -3.25 -1.28
N TRP A 55 10.97 -4.22 -1.84
CA TRP A 55 10.65 -4.85 -3.12
C TRP A 55 10.12 -6.25 -2.89
N ASN A 56 8.87 -6.49 -3.22
CA ASN A 56 8.17 -7.78 -3.03
C ASN A 56 8.35 -8.41 -1.64
N GLY A 57 8.65 -7.61 -0.62
CA GLY A 57 8.90 -8.11 0.74
C GLY A 57 10.24 -8.83 0.93
N VAL A 58 11.13 -8.84 -0.06
CA VAL A 58 12.39 -9.61 -0.07
C VAL A 58 13.61 -8.69 -0.08
N ASP A 59 13.69 -7.79 -1.07
CA ASP A 59 14.82 -6.88 -1.21
C ASP A 59 14.49 -5.50 -0.63
N GLU A 60 15.49 -4.84 -0.07
CA GLU A 60 15.37 -3.51 0.49
C GLU A 60 16.45 -2.55 -0.01
N ILE A 61 16.09 -1.27 -0.13
CA ILE A 61 17.04 -0.20 -0.35
C ILE A 61 16.74 0.93 0.64
N VAL A 62 17.72 1.23 1.50
CA VAL A 62 17.61 2.24 2.55
C VAL A 62 18.40 3.49 2.20
N GLY A 63 17.81 4.65 2.45
CA GLY A 63 18.43 5.96 2.23
C GLY A 63 18.29 6.48 0.79
N ALA A 64 18.38 7.80 0.67
CA ALA A 64 18.21 8.50 -0.61
C ALA A 64 19.45 8.47 -1.52
N GLY A 65 20.62 8.09 -0.98
CA GLY A 65 21.88 8.22 -1.72
C GLY A 65 22.41 9.66 -1.77
N SER A 66 23.68 9.79 -2.16
CA SER A 66 24.28 11.11 -2.39
C SER A 66 25.34 10.98 -3.50
N PRO A 67 25.09 11.54 -4.67
CA PRO A 67 23.88 12.28 -5.07
C PRO A 67 22.64 11.37 -5.24
N TRP A 68 21.44 11.93 -5.14
CA TRP A 68 20.17 11.16 -5.15
C TRP A 68 19.94 10.34 -6.42
N TRP A 69 20.49 10.75 -7.56
CA TRP A 69 20.34 10.03 -8.83
C TRP A 69 21.16 8.72 -8.91
N ASP A 70 22.13 8.51 -8.03
CA ASP A 70 22.89 7.26 -7.97
C ASP A 70 21.97 6.10 -7.57
N ARG A 71 20.84 6.40 -6.88
CA ARG A 71 19.82 5.40 -6.53
C ARG A 71 19.07 4.83 -7.73
N TYR A 72 19.04 5.54 -8.86
CA TYR A 72 18.47 4.98 -10.07
C TYR A 72 19.17 3.69 -10.50
N ASP A 73 20.48 3.64 -10.41
CA ASP A 73 21.27 2.48 -10.78
C ASP A 73 21.04 1.29 -9.81
N ASP A 74 20.69 1.58 -8.55
CA ASP A 74 20.29 0.56 -7.57
C ASP A 74 18.85 0.05 -7.85
N TYR A 75 17.93 0.95 -8.19
CA TYR A 75 16.50 0.61 -8.35
C TYR A 75 16.21 -0.07 -9.68
N TYR A 76 16.82 0.38 -10.77
CA TYR A 76 16.51 -0.09 -12.11
C TYR A 76 16.66 -1.60 -12.30
N PRO A 77 17.73 -2.26 -11.83
CA PRO A 77 17.84 -3.71 -11.90
C PRO A 77 16.70 -4.43 -11.18
N LEU A 78 16.31 -3.97 -9.99
CA LEU A 78 15.20 -4.57 -9.23
C LEU A 78 13.86 -4.40 -9.98
N VAL A 79 13.60 -3.21 -10.55
CA VAL A 79 12.40 -3.01 -11.38
C VAL A 79 12.36 -3.99 -12.54
N VAL A 80 13.47 -4.18 -13.25
CA VAL A 80 13.56 -5.11 -14.39
C VAL A 80 13.36 -6.55 -13.92
N ASP A 81 14.03 -6.97 -12.86
CA ASP A 81 13.95 -8.33 -12.35
C ASP A 81 12.54 -8.68 -11.88
N TYR A 82 11.92 -7.80 -11.07
CA TYR A 82 10.56 -8.02 -10.57
C TYR A 82 9.48 -7.89 -11.65
N SER A 83 9.69 -7.03 -12.66
CA SER A 83 8.75 -6.93 -13.79
C SER A 83 8.74 -8.16 -14.69
N ASN A 84 9.82 -8.95 -14.66
CA ASN A 84 9.93 -10.19 -15.42
C ASN A 84 9.47 -11.44 -14.64
N GLN A 85 9.21 -11.29 -13.33
CA GLN A 85 8.68 -12.40 -12.54
C GLN A 85 7.22 -12.65 -12.87
N GLN A 86 6.86 -13.91 -13.00
CA GLN A 86 5.48 -14.30 -13.18
C GLN A 86 4.85 -14.64 -11.84
N THR A 87 3.62 -14.20 -11.64
CA THR A 87 2.79 -14.59 -10.52
C THR A 87 1.81 -15.68 -10.97
N PRO A 88 1.46 -16.65 -10.11
CA PRO A 88 0.39 -17.59 -10.40
C PRO A 88 -1.01 -16.98 -10.25
N TYR A 89 -1.12 -15.73 -9.83
CA TYR A 89 -2.38 -15.05 -9.60
C TYR A 89 -2.62 -13.95 -10.60
N ASP A 90 -3.86 -13.84 -11.07
CA ASP A 90 -4.39 -12.72 -11.82
C ASP A 90 -5.40 -11.98 -10.95
N ILE A 91 -5.35 -10.64 -10.94
CA ILE A 91 -6.20 -9.80 -10.08
C ILE A 91 -6.92 -8.79 -10.96
N GLU A 92 -8.25 -8.89 -10.97
CA GLU A 92 -9.12 -7.92 -11.60
C GLU A 92 -9.83 -7.08 -10.54
N ILE A 93 -9.83 -5.76 -10.71
CA ILE A 93 -10.48 -4.82 -9.79
C ILE A 93 -11.56 -4.05 -10.56
N ALA A 94 -12.79 -4.10 -10.04
CA ALA A 94 -13.91 -3.30 -10.48
C ALA A 94 -14.38 -2.40 -9.34
N GLY A 95 -14.80 -1.18 -9.66
CA GLY A 95 -15.34 -0.24 -8.71
C GLY A 95 -16.03 0.91 -9.41
N ALA A 96 -16.87 1.64 -8.70
CA ALA A 96 -17.59 2.78 -9.25
C ALA A 96 -17.66 3.92 -8.23
N TYR A 97 -17.15 5.09 -8.61
CA TYR A 97 -17.38 6.32 -7.88
C TYR A 97 -18.63 7.02 -8.44
N ILE A 98 -19.55 7.40 -7.54
CA ILE A 98 -20.75 8.18 -7.88
C ILE A 98 -20.59 9.55 -7.23
N SER A 99 -20.61 10.60 -8.04
CA SER A 99 -20.47 11.98 -7.53
C SER A 99 -21.55 12.32 -6.51
N GLY A 100 -21.12 12.73 -5.31
CA GLY A 100 -21.99 13.07 -4.19
C GLY A 100 -22.33 11.88 -3.27
N ASP A 101 -21.83 10.69 -3.56
CA ASP A 101 -21.87 9.55 -2.67
C ASP A 101 -20.45 9.31 -2.11
N PRO A 102 -20.21 9.42 -0.81
CA PRO A 102 -18.90 9.17 -0.23
C PRO A 102 -18.50 7.69 -0.28
N SER A 103 -19.47 6.78 -0.44
CA SER A 103 -19.21 5.35 -0.47
C SER A 103 -18.78 4.88 -1.86
N VAL A 104 -17.66 4.21 -1.92
CA VAL A 104 -17.09 3.64 -3.15
C VAL A 104 -17.11 2.11 -3.05
N PRO A 105 -18.07 1.44 -3.71
CA PRO A 105 -18.09 -0.01 -3.76
C PRO A 105 -16.97 -0.54 -4.65
N TYR A 106 -16.42 -1.70 -4.27
CA TYR A 106 -15.43 -2.43 -5.05
C TYR A 106 -15.73 -3.92 -5.11
N GLU A 107 -15.25 -4.55 -6.16
CA GLU A 107 -15.20 -6.00 -6.33
C GLU A 107 -13.81 -6.38 -6.85
N ILE A 108 -13.18 -7.37 -6.22
CA ILE A 108 -11.86 -7.86 -6.60
C ILE A 108 -11.98 -9.34 -6.89
N THR A 109 -11.66 -9.74 -8.11
CA THR A 109 -11.57 -11.13 -8.51
C THR A 109 -10.12 -11.56 -8.53
N VAL A 110 -9.78 -12.58 -7.76
CA VAL A 110 -8.46 -13.21 -7.78
C VAL A 110 -8.60 -14.57 -8.42
N THR A 111 -7.83 -14.81 -9.49
CA THR A 111 -7.81 -16.08 -10.23
C THR A 111 -6.44 -16.72 -10.13
N GLN A 112 -6.37 -17.99 -9.81
CA GLN A 112 -5.13 -18.73 -9.91
C GLN A 112 -4.97 -19.29 -11.32
N GLY A 113 -4.06 -18.70 -12.11
CA GLY A 113 -3.85 -19.04 -13.52
C GLY A 113 -2.88 -20.17 -13.80
N GLY A 114 -2.25 -20.76 -12.79
CA GLY A 114 -1.28 -21.85 -12.96
C GLY A 114 -0.11 -21.75 -11.98
N GLY A 115 0.70 -22.82 -11.92
CA GLY A 115 1.78 -22.92 -10.94
C GLY A 115 1.32 -23.45 -9.59
N SER A 116 2.22 -23.45 -8.60
CA SER A 116 1.87 -23.85 -7.23
C SER A 116 1.35 -22.63 -6.47
N PRO A 117 0.17 -22.71 -5.86
CA PRO A 117 -0.28 -21.67 -4.95
C PRO A 117 0.67 -21.56 -3.75
N GLY A 118 0.83 -20.35 -3.23
CA GLY A 118 1.48 -20.16 -1.94
C GLY A 118 0.63 -20.76 -0.82
N GLU A 119 1.27 -21.18 0.26
CA GLU A 119 0.56 -21.57 1.48
C GLU A 119 0.15 -20.32 2.27
N ASN A 120 -1.06 -20.33 2.85
CA ASN A 120 -1.56 -19.24 3.70
C ASN A 120 -1.56 -17.86 3.01
N MET A 121 -1.96 -17.81 1.76
CA MET A 121 -2.05 -16.55 1.03
C MET A 121 -3.27 -15.75 1.46
N ALA A 122 -3.12 -14.44 1.50
CA ALA A 122 -4.21 -13.50 1.75
C ALA A 122 -4.16 -12.34 0.76
N LEU A 123 -5.35 -11.82 0.42
CA LEU A 123 -5.46 -10.60 -0.37
C LEU A 123 -5.44 -9.39 0.56
N GLU A 124 -4.43 -8.56 0.41
CA GLU A 124 -4.30 -7.28 1.10
C GLU A 124 -4.88 -6.15 0.24
N ILE A 125 -5.75 -5.34 0.83
CA ILE A 125 -6.45 -4.26 0.13
C ILE A 125 -6.11 -2.93 0.80
N VAL A 126 -5.48 -2.05 0.05
CA VAL A 126 -5.11 -0.70 0.49
C VAL A 126 -5.70 0.34 -0.46
N VAL A 127 -6.42 1.29 0.09
CA VAL A 127 -6.86 2.48 -0.66
C VAL A 127 -5.71 3.48 -0.64
N ALA A 128 -5.28 3.90 -1.81
CA ALA A 128 -4.23 4.89 -1.97
C ALA A 128 -4.76 6.14 -2.67
N GLU A 129 -4.38 7.30 -2.16
CA GLU A 129 -4.64 8.59 -2.78
C GLU A 129 -3.41 9.04 -3.56
N ASP A 130 -3.62 9.56 -4.75
CA ASP A 130 -2.56 10.04 -5.62
C ASP A 130 -2.60 11.56 -5.74
N SER A 131 -1.41 12.13 -6.01
CA SER A 131 -1.25 13.54 -6.31
C SER A 131 -1.59 14.50 -5.17
N ILE A 132 -1.29 14.12 -3.94
CA ILE A 132 -1.45 14.99 -2.76
C ILE A 132 -0.36 16.06 -2.79
N TYR A 133 -0.76 17.34 -2.87
CA TYR A 133 0.17 18.46 -2.84
C TYR A 133 0.55 18.82 -1.41
N SER A 134 1.73 18.40 -0.98
CA SER A 134 2.18 18.51 0.40
C SER A 134 3.56 19.15 0.53
N PHE A 135 3.82 19.76 1.69
CA PHE A 135 5.11 20.33 2.02
C PHE A 135 6.04 19.26 2.57
N TRP A 136 7.23 19.17 2.00
CA TRP A 136 8.30 18.31 2.51
C TRP A 136 9.37 19.16 3.19
N SER A 137 9.61 18.87 4.48
CA SER A 137 10.55 19.63 5.31
C SER A 137 12.01 19.52 4.84
N SER A 138 12.36 18.42 4.22
CA SER A 138 13.62 18.23 3.53
C SER A 138 13.32 17.73 2.11
N PRO A 139 13.56 18.49 1.07
CA PRO A 139 14.37 19.72 0.93
C PRO A 139 13.62 21.05 1.10
N SER A 140 12.57 21.15 1.90
CA SER A 140 11.78 22.38 2.12
C SER A 140 11.03 22.86 0.88
N VAL A 141 10.37 21.96 0.20
CA VAL A 141 9.59 22.23 -1.02
C VAL A 141 8.22 21.61 -0.93
N TYR A 142 7.28 22.17 -1.72
CA TYR A 142 6.02 21.53 -2.02
C TYR A 142 6.16 20.64 -3.24
N HIS A 143 5.63 19.43 -3.17
CA HIS A 143 5.51 18.57 -4.34
C HIS A 143 4.32 17.63 -4.22
N TYR A 144 4.01 16.95 -5.31
CA TYR A 144 2.95 15.95 -5.33
C TYR A 144 3.46 14.61 -4.83
N THR A 145 2.91 14.16 -3.72
CA THR A 145 3.13 12.80 -3.20
C THR A 145 2.23 11.83 -3.93
N ARG A 146 2.71 10.63 -4.19
CA ARG A 146 2.04 9.65 -5.06
C ARG A 146 1.68 8.39 -4.28
N ASN A 147 0.48 7.85 -4.55
CA ASN A 147 0.04 6.56 -4.03
C ASN A 147 0.15 6.43 -2.50
N VAL A 148 -0.24 7.46 -1.77
CA VAL A 148 -0.20 7.49 -0.30
C VAL A 148 -1.28 6.59 0.27
N SER A 149 -0.91 5.68 1.17
CA SER A 149 -1.88 4.83 1.87
C SER A 149 -2.82 5.68 2.72
N ARG A 150 -4.14 5.61 2.42
CA ARG A 150 -5.19 6.33 3.15
C ARG A 150 -6.05 5.42 4.00
N ASN A 151 -6.35 4.23 3.50
CA ASN A 151 -7.13 3.24 4.23
C ASN A 151 -6.57 1.83 3.96
N TYR A 152 -6.37 1.06 5.03
CA TYR A 152 -5.90 -0.31 4.94
C TYR A 152 -7.05 -1.27 5.30
N LEU A 153 -7.84 -1.64 4.30
CA LEU A 153 -9.11 -2.34 4.48
C LEU A 153 -8.99 -3.75 5.09
N THR A 154 -7.84 -4.37 4.97
CA THR A 154 -7.56 -5.73 5.48
C THR A 154 -6.55 -5.74 6.63
N TYR A 155 -6.45 -4.62 7.37
CA TYR A 155 -5.46 -4.48 8.46
C TYR A 155 -5.66 -5.49 9.60
N HIS A 156 -6.88 -5.65 10.08
CA HIS A 156 -7.20 -6.58 11.15
C HIS A 156 -7.36 -8.03 10.66
N ASP A 157 -7.08 -8.99 11.53
CA ASP A 157 -7.18 -10.42 11.20
C ASP A 157 -8.59 -10.83 10.76
N GLU A 158 -9.62 -10.25 11.36
CA GLU A 158 -11.02 -10.46 10.98
C GLU A 158 -11.40 -9.89 9.61
N CYS A 159 -10.60 -8.93 9.09
CA CYS A 159 -10.80 -8.33 7.77
C CYS A 159 -10.00 -9.04 6.67
N LYS A 160 -9.16 -10.01 7.01
CA LYS A 160 -8.30 -10.68 6.05
C LYS A 160 -9.08 -11.56 5.09
N ASN A 161 -8.82 -11.38 3.82
CA ASN A 161 -9.36 -12.18 2.73
C ASN A 161 -8.40 -13.34 2.44
N ILE A 162 -8.64 -14.50 3.05
CA ILE A 162 -7.82 -15.70 2.83
C ILE A 162 -8.10 -16.26 1.44
N LEU A 163 -7.05 -16.57 0.71
CA LEU A 163 -7.12 -17.18 -0.61
C LEU A 163 -7.08 -18.72 -0.47
N GLU A 164 -8.18 -19.36 -0.88
CA GLU A 164 -8.31 -20.83 -0.95
C GLU A 164 -8.62 -21.23 -2.40
N LEU A 165 -7.59 -21.16 -3.26
CA LEU A 165 -7.75 -21.36 -4.69
C LEU A 165 -6.95 -22.57 -5.18
N SER A 166 -7.60 -23.38 -6.01
CA SER A 166 -6.95 -24.37 -6.86
C SER A 166 -6.69 -23.79 -8.26
N ASN A 167 -5.86 -24.46 -9.03
CA ASN A 167 -5.53 -24.03 -10.38
C ASN A 167 -6.78 -23.87 -11.27
N GLY A 168 -6.93 -22.69 -11.84
CA GLY A 168 -8.07 -22.29 -12.67
C GLY A 168 -9.28 -21.78 -11.90
N GLU A 169 -9.24 -21.78 -10.57
CA GLU A 169 -10.34 -21.24 -9.74
C GLU A 169 -10.19 -19.74 -9.50
N SER A 170 -11.33 -19.09 -9.30
CA SER A 170 -11.42 -17.67 -8.94
C SER A 170 -12.18 -17.49 -7.64
N GLN A 171 -11.77 -16.51 -6.85
CA GLN A 171 -12.44 -16.08 -5.63
C GLN A 171 -12.73 -14.59 -5.72
N ILE A 172 -13.94 -14.18 -5.31
CA ILE A 172 -14.40 -12.79 -5.41
C ILE A 172 -14.52 -12.21 -4.01
N PHE A 173 -13.97 -11.01 -3.84
CA PHE A 173 -14.04 -10.22 -2.63
C PHE A 173 -14.70 -8.88 -2.94
N SER A 174 -15.77 -8.54 -2.20
CA SER A 174 -16.51 -7.30 -2.40
C SER A 174 -16.60 -6.51 -1.11
N GLY A 175 -16.61 -5.20 -1.22
CA GLY A 175 -16.76 -4.29 -0.10
C GLY A 175 -16.98 -2.86 -0.55
N SER A 176 -16.89 -1.94 0.38
CA SER A 176 -16.88 -0.50 0.11
C SER A 176 -15.92 0.20 1.08
N PHE A 177 -15.45 1.36 0.67
CA PHE A 177 -14.75 2.30 1.55
C PHE A 177 -15.35 3.70 1.37
N GLU A 178 -15.12 4.55 2.35
CA GLU A 178 -15.57 5.94 2.28
C GLU A 178 -14.41 6.86 1.90
N ILE A 179 -14.71 7.84 1.04
CA ILE A 179 -13.82 8.97 0.76
C ILE A 179 -14.31 10.15 1.58
N SER A 180 -13.41 10.72 2.39
CA SER A 180 -13.66 12.00 3.06
C SER A 180 -13.32 13.15 2.11
N ASP A 181 -14.20 14.17 2.06
CA ASP A 181 -13.95 15.45 1.38
C ASP A 181 -12.81 16.24 2.02
#